data_691ad9a503c0b88fe4ad73d661b180d3
#
_entry.id   691ad9a503c0b88fe4ad73d661b180d3
#
_cell.length_a   1.000
_cell.length_b   1.000
_cell.length_c   1.000
_cell.angle_alpha   90.00
_cell.angle_beta   90.00
_cell.angle_gamma   90.00
#
_symmetry.space_group_name_H-M   'P 1'
#
loop_
_entity.id
_entity.type
_entity.pdbx_description
1 polymer ?
#
loop_
_entity_poly.entity_id
_entity_poly.type
_entity_poly.pdbx_seq_one_letter_code
_entity_poly.pdbx_strand_id
1 'polypeptide(L)'
;MGLKTFKGGVHPYEGKELAKDQPIKEVLPKGDLVYPVSQHIGAPANPIVAKGDTVLRGQKIAEAGGFVSSPIYASVSGTVKAIEPRRVAVGDMVNSIVIENDGEYKEAEFTPCEDVTAFSKEEIINKVKEAGVVGMGGAGFPTHVKLSPKEPEKIEYIIANCAECEPYLTADYRRMLENPEELVAGMKIILQIFDKAKGVFGVENNKPDCIAKLQELTKDEPRMEVCPLQTKYPQGGERQLIYAVTGRAINSKMLPADAGCIVDNVETIIAIYNAVKLGKPVMNRVSTITGDAVANPGNFLYYIGTNYAELVEAAGGFKVQPEKIISGGPMMGFSMFSLDIPTTKTSSSLLCLAEDEVAKAEPSPCINCGRCVEACPEQLVPSRLAKMADHGVADEFEKWHGLECIECGSCSFACPAKRQLAQSIKTMKKQVLAAKRKK
;
A
#
# COMPACT_ATOMS: atom_id res chain seq x y z
N MET A 1 -3.20 -23.04 -19.65
CA MET A 1 -3.41 -21.64 -19.98
C MET A 1 -2.11 -20.88 -19.71
N GLY A 2 -1.72 -19.93 -20.58
CA GLY A 2 -0.56 -19.07 -20.31
C GLY A 2 -0.80 -18.17 -19.09
N LEU A 3 0.30 -17.73 -18.44
CA LEU A 3 0.23 -16.77 -17.34
C LEU A 3 -0.43 -15.47 -17.81
N LYS A 4 -1.33 -14.93 -17.00
CA LYS A 4 -1.96 -13.64 -17.30
C LYS A 4 -1.01 -12.48 -16.99
N THR A 5 -1.09 -11.41 -17.80
CA THR A 5 -0.16 -10.29 -17.73
C THR A 5 -0.69 -9.07 -18.49
N PHE A 6 0.07 -7.98 -18.50
CA PHE A 6 -0.20 -6.72 -19.22
C PHE A 6 0.95 -6.39 -20.21
N LYS A 7 0.80 -5.39 -21.05
CA LYS A 7 1.84 -4.91 -21.96
C LYS A 7 2.82 -3.97 -21.26
N GLY A 8 4.10 -3.98 -21.69
CA GLY A 8 5.15 -3.19 -21.04
C GLY A 8 5.64 -3.82 -19.74
N GLY A 9 6.11 -2.99 -18.82
CA GLY A 9 6.72 -3.43 -17.57
C GLY A 9 8.20 -3.72 -17.68
N VAL A 10 8.81 -4.06 -16.55
CA VAL A 10 10.23 -4.36 -16.41
C VAL A 10 10.43 -5.56 -15.48
N HIS A 11 11.62 -6.15 -15.51
CA HIS A 11 12.04 -7.25 -14.64
C HIS A 11 13.24 -6.77 -13.80
N PRO A 12 13.01 -6.02 -12.70
CA PRO A 12 14.09 -5.66 -11.78
C PRO A 12 14.62 -6.87 -11.02
N TYR A 13 15.81 -6.74 -10.43
CA TYR A 13 16.27 -7.71 -9.44
C TYR A 13 15.27 -7.76 -8.28
N GLU A 14 14.81 -8.96 -7.93
CA GLU A 14 13.69 -9.10 -6.99
C GLU A 14 14.10 -8.83 -5.54
N GLY A 15 15.30 -9.27 -5.12
CA GLY A 15 15.84 -9.08 -3.76
C GLY A 15 15.02 -9.72 -2.63
N LYS A 16 14.02 -10.54 -2.98
CA LYS A 16 13.06 -11.12 -2.01
C LYS A 16 13.71 -12.21 -1.15
N GLU A 17 14.78 -12.84 -1.62
CA GLU A 17 15.54 -13.86 -0.90
C GLU A 17 16.10 -13.38 0.44
N LEU A 18 16.24 -12.06 0.62
CA LEU A 18 16.73 -11.48 1.87
C LEU A 18 15.75 -11.69 3.04
N ALA A 19 14.44 -11.71 2.76
CA ALA A 19 13.42 -11.70 3.83
C ALA A 19 12.27 -12.70 3.63
N LYS A 20 12.10 -13.30 2.43
CA LYS A 20 10.94 -14.15 2.12
C LYS A 20 10.78 -15.38 3.03
N ASP A 21 11.90 -15.96 3.47
CA ASP A 21 11.91 -17.18 4.29
C ASP A 21 11.84 -16.85 5.80
N GLN A 22 11.83 -15.56 6.16
CA GLN A 22 11.70 -15.12 7.55
C GLN A 22 10.22 -15.01 7.93
N PRO A 23 9.77 -15.79 8.95
CA PRO A 23 8.39 -15.68 9.44
C PRO A 23 8.13 -14.29 10.02
N ILE A 24 6.85 -13.94 10.11
CA ILE A 24 6.43 -12.68 10.71
C ILE A 24 6.78 -12.69 12.20
N LYS A 25 7.51 -11.64 12.63
CA LYS A 25 7.86 -11.42 14.04
C LYS A 25 7.11 -10.21 14.57
N GLU A 26 6.46 -10.35 15.71
CA GLU A 26 5.82 -9.22 16.39
C GLU A 26 6.87 -8.33 17.05
N VAL A 27 6.69 -7.01 16.90
CA VAL A 27 7.53 -5.98 17.53
C VAL A 27 6.63 -5.09 18.37
N LEU A 28 6.73 -5.23 19.69
CA LEU A 28 6.09 -4.33 20.62
C LEU A 28 6.90 -3.02 20.70
N PRO A 29 6.26 -1.85 20.46
CA PRO A 29 6.95 -0.56 20.53
C PRO A 29 7.34 -0.22 21.97
N LYS A 30 8.51 0.39 22.14
CA LYS A 30 9.05 0.78 23.45
C LYS A 30 8.92 2.27 23.72
N GLY A 31 9.05 3.08 22.68
CA GLY A 31 9.01 4.53 22.75
C GLY A 31 7.62 5.13 22.64
N ASP A 32 7.57 6.45 22.55
CA ASP A 32 6.35 7.20 22.25
C ASP A 32 5.85 6.87 20.84
N LEU A 33 4.54 6.73 20.68
CA LEU A 33 3.93 6.52 19.36
C LEU A 33 3.35 7.81 18.81
N VAL A 34 3.52 8.00 17.51
CA VAL A 34 3.10 9.20 16.81
C VAL A 34 2.07 8.85 15.73
N TYR A 35 0.89 9.44 15.82
CA TYR A 35 -0.23 9.18 14.91
C TYR A 35 -0.53 10.44 14.08
N PRO A 36 0.04 10.57 12.87
CA PRO A 36 -0.33 11.65 11.96
C PRO A 36 -1.83 11.61 11.65
N VAL A 37 -2.51 12.75 11.70
CA VAL A 37 -3.95 12.81 11.41
C VAL A 37 -4.27 12.59 9.92
N SER A 38 -3.26 12.67 9.05
CA SER A 38 -3.36 12.38 7.61
C SER A 38 -2.55 11.12 7.28
N GLN A 39 -3.20 9.95 7.34
CA GLN A 39 -2.62 8.63 6.99
C GLN A 39 -3.26 8.02 5.73
N HIS A 40 -4.07 8.79 5.00
CA HIS A 40 -4.89 8.32 3.88
C HIS A 40 -5.21 9.47 2.93
N ILE A 41 -5.73 9.16 1.74
CA ILE A 41 -6.26 10.17 0.82
C ILE A 41 -7.60 10.69 1.35
N GLY A 42 -7.83 11.99 1.18
CA GLY A 42 -9.06 12.68 1.58
C GLY A 42 -8.84 13.65 2.74
N ALA A 43 -9.89 13.94 3.48
CA ALA A 43 -9.82 14.87 4.62
C ALA A 43 -9.05 14.24 5.79
N PRO A 44 -8.14 14.98 6.45
CA PRO A 44 -7.47 14.50 7.66
C PRO A 44 -8.50 14.09 8.72
N ALA A 45 -8.11 13.16 9.59
CA ALA A 45 -8.91 12.82 10.76
C ALA A 45 -8.87 13.96 11.80
N ASN A 46 -9.93 14.08 12.60
CA ASN A 46 -10.04 15.08 13.66
C ASN A 46 -9.74 14.43 15.01
N PRO A 47 -8.70 14.85 15.75
CA PRO A 47 -8.45 14.37 17.10
C PRO A 47 -9.68 14.55 18.02
N ILE A 48 -10.00 13.51 18.82
CA ILE A 48 -11.08 13.51 19.80
C ILE A 48 -10.54 13.34 21.23
N VAL A 49 -9.22 13.36 21.37
CA VAL A 49 -8.50 13.30 22.65
C VAL A 49 -7.71 14.58 22.87
N ALA A 50 -7.37 14.87 24.12
CA ALA A 50 -6.59 16.02 24.53
C ALA A 50 -5.32 15.58 25.27
N LYS A 51 -4.34 16.48 25.40
CA LYS A 51 -3.16 16.26 26.22
C LYS A 51 -3.54 15.91 27.66
N GLY A 52 -2.98 14.82 28.17
CA GLY A 52 -3.24 14.30 29.51
C GLY A 52 -4.30 13.19 29.56
N ASP A 53 -5.04 12.95 28.47
CA ASP A 53 -5.99 11.84 28.42
C ASP A 53 -5.26 10.49 28.44
N THR A 54 -5.77 9.55 29.22
CA THR A 54 -5.32 8.15 29.20
C THR A 54 -6.11 7.39 28.15
N VAL A 55 -5.43 6.56 27.36
CA VAL A 55 -6.03 5.77 26.30
C VAL A 55 -5.66 4.30 26.41
N LEU A 56 -6.55 3.43 25.94
CA LEU A 56 -6.32 2.00 25.81
C LEU A 56 -5.92 1.67 24.36
N ARG A 57 -5.18 0.60 24.17
CA ARG A 57 -4.91 0.02 22.86
C ARG A 57 -6.24 -0.37 22.21
N GLY A 58 -6.48 0.12 20.99
CA GLY A 58 -7.75 -0.05 20.28
C GLY A 58 -8.82 1.00 20.59
N GLN A 59 -8.52 1.98 21.42
CA GLN A 59 -9.40 3.12 21.62
C GLN A 59 -9.30 4.10 20.44
N LYS A 60 -10.43 4.60 19.95
CA LYS A 60 -10.48 5.65 18.93
C LYS A 60 -9.91 6.95 19.49
N ILE A 61 -8.94 7.53 18.79
CA ILE A 61 -8.24 8.78 19.16
C ILE A 61 -8.48 9.92 18.18
N ALA A 62 -8.95 9.59 16.96
CA ALA A 62 -9.39 10.60 16.00
C ALA A 62 -10.55 10.05 15.17
N GLU A 63 -11.50 10.91 14.84
CA GLU A 63 -12.64 10.61 13.97
C GLU A 63 -12.38 11.00 12.53
N ALA A 64 -13.09 10.36 11.60
CA ALA A 64 -13.03 10.71 10.18
C ALA A 64 -13.47 12.17 9.95
N GLY A 65 -12.66 12.97 9.24
CA GLY A 65 -12.92 14.38 8.95
C GLY A 65 -13.89 14.61 7.78
N GLY A 66 -14.44 13.55 7.19
CA GLY A 66 -15.38 13.65 6.07
C GLY A 66 -15.73 12.28 5.48
N PHE A 67 -16.45 12.26 4.34
CA PHE A 67 -16.82 10.99 3.69
C PHE A 67 -15.60 10.21 3.19
N VAL A 68 -14.66 10.88 2.52
CA VAL A 68 -13.35 10.29 2.16
C VAL A 68 -12.39 10.62 3.28
N SER A 69 -12.43 9.85 4.35
CA SER A 69 -11.59 9.95 5.53
C SER A 69 -11.65 8.65 6.32
N SER A 70 -10.80 8.49 7.33
CA SER A 70 -10.72 7.27 8.13
C SER A 70 -10.36 7.60 9.58
N PRO A 71 -11.03 7.01 10.58
CA PRO A 71 -10.69 7.19 11.99
C PRO A 71 -9.31 6.59 12.31
N ILE A 72 -8.72 7.04 13.41
CA ILE A 72 -7.42 6.57 13.93
C ILE A 72 -7.61 6.02 15.33
N TYR A 73 -6.91 4.93 15.62
CA TYR A 73 -6.97 4.22 16.88
C TYR A 73 -5.59 4.19 17.53
N ALA A 74 -5.56 4.28 18.85
CA ALA A 74 -4.35 4.05 19.61
C ALA A 74 -3.91 2.58 19.45
N SER A 75 -2.66 2.36 19.12
CA SER A 75 -2.09 1.02 18.95
C SER A 75 -1.36 0.53 20.21
N VAL A 76 -1.29 1.36 21.25
CA VAL A 76 -0.78 1.08 22.59
C VAL A 76 -1.70 1.68 23.64
N SER A 77 -1.57 1.26 24.90
CA SER A 77 -2.07 1.99 26.06
C SER A 77 -1.06 3.04 26.50
N GLY A 78 -1.55 4.12 27.13
CA GLY A 78 -0.68 5.18 27.60
C GLY A 78 -1.40 6.52 27.76
N THR A 79 -0.63 7.61 27.77
CA THR A 79 -1.14 8.96 27.97
C THR A 79 -0.86 9.86 26.76
N VAL A 80 -1.83 10.63 26.33
CA VAL A 80 -1.66 11.63 25.25
C VAL A 80 -0.71 12.72 25.74
N LYS A 81 0.52 12.71 25.22
CA LYS A 81 1.61 13.63 25.59
C LYS A 81 1.47 14.98 24.92
N ALA A 82 1.08 14.99 23.63
CA ALA A 82 0.95 16.20 22.84
C ALA A 82 0.08 15.96 21.58
N ILE A 83 -0.43 17.04 21.00
CA ILE A 83 -0.95 17.09 19.65
C ILE A 83 -0.20 18.20 18.94
N GLU A 84 0.72 17.83 18.04
CA GLU A 84 1.68 18.76 17.44
C GLU A 84 2.14 18.29 16.05
N PRO A 85 2.72 19.17 15.22
CA PRO A 85 3.28 18.77 13.93
C PRO A 85 4.47 17.81 14.11
N ARG A 86 4.43 16.68 13.43
CA ARG A 86 5.51 15.69 13.34
C ARG A 86 5.83 15.38 11.88
N ARG A 87 7.08 15.03 11.64
CA ARG A 87 7.55 14.68 10.29
C ARG A 87 7.04 13.29 9.87
N VAL A 88 6.62 13.19 8.62
CA VAL A 88 6.19 11.93 7.99
C VAL A 88 7.15 11.52 6.86
N ALA A 89 7.02 10.29 6.35
CA ALA A 89 7.96 9.70 5.38
C ALA A 89 8.18 10.53 4.10
N VAL A 90 7.19 11.27 3.64
CA VAL A 90 7.29 12.17 2.47
C VAL A 90 8.01 13.50 2.78
N GLY A 91 8.41 13.72 4.04
CA GLY A 91 9.16 14.91 4.48
C GLY A 91 8.27 16.05 5.02
N ASP A 92 6.98 15.98 4.86
CA ASP A 92 6.04 17.00 5.34
C ASP A 92 5.88 16.96 6.87
N MET A 93 5.52 18.11 7.46
CA MET A 93 5.10 18.23 8.86
C MET A 93 3.58 18.10 8.93
N VAL A 94 3.09 17.08 9.62
CA VAL A 94 1.65 16.77 9.76
C VAL A 94 1.27 16.81 11.23
N ASN A 95 0.14 17.48 11.56
CA ASN A 95 -0.40 17.44 12.91
C ASN A 95 -0.61 16.00 13.34
N SER A 96 -0.13 15.65 14.53
CA SER A 96 -0.05 14.27 15.00
C SER A 96 -0.37 14.17 16.48
N ILE A 97 -1.07 13.09 16.87
CA ILE A 97 -1.28 12.75 18.26
C ILE A 97 -0.06 11.96 18.71
N VAL A 98 0.57 12.38 19.81
CA VAL A 98 1.71 11.69 20.43
C VAL A 98 1.24 11.02 21.71
N ILE A 99 1.42 9.70 21.82
CA ILE A 99 1.08 8.91 23.01
C ILE A 99 2.36 8.42 23.66
N GLU A 100 2.54 8.75 24.91
CA GLU A 100 3.57 8.17 25.78
C GLU A 100 3.12 6.75 26.14
N ASN A 101 3.87 5.76 25.66
CA ASN A 101 3.58 4.35 25.86
C ASN A 101 3.84 3.95 27.32
N ASP A 102 2.86 3.36 27.99
CA ASP A 102 3.01 2.88 29.37
C ASP A 102 3.68 1.49 29.48
N GLY A 103 3.86 0.80 28.35
CA GLY A 103 4.43 -0.54 28.29
C GLY A 103 3.52 -1.64 28.81
N GLU A 104 2.27 -1.34 29.18
CA GLU A 104 1.32 -2.32 29.70
C GLU A 104 0.43 -2.93 28.59
N TYR A 105 0.26 -2.22 27.47
CA TYR A 105 -0.54 -2.63 26.31
C TYR A 105 -1.97 -3.05 26.64
N LYS A 106 -2.59 -2.42 27.65
CA LYS A 106 -3.98 -2.68 28.05
C LYS A 106 -4.91 -2.44 26.86
N GLU A 107 -5.65 -3.48 26.46
CA GLU A 107 -6.52 -3.45 25.29
C GLU A 107 -7.95 -3.06 25.67
N ALA A 108 -8.63 -2.30 24.83
CA ALA A 108 -10.05 -2.06 24.91
C ALA A 108 -10.81 -3.37 24.63
N GLU A 109 -12.03 -3.49 25.11
CA GLU A 109 -12.87 -4.65 24.83
C GLU A 109 -13.35 -4.63 23.37
N PHE A 110 -13.17 -5.76 22.69
CA PHE A 110 -13.71 -5.99 21.36
C PHE A 110 -14.77 -7.07 21.41
N THR A 111 -15.79 -6.94 20.58
CA THR A 111 -16.87 -7.93 20.49
C THR A 111 -16.77 -8.70 19.19
N PRO A 112 -16.17 -9.90 19.19
CA PRO A 112 -16.16 -10.78 18.02
C PRO A 112 -17.57 -11.17 17.61
N CYS A 113 -17.78 -11.35 16.32
CA CYS A 113 -19.02 -11.85 15.76
C CYS A 113 -18.89 -13.35 15.47
N GLU A 114 -19.80 -14.17 15.97
CA GLU A 114 -19.80 -15.61 15.69
C GLU A 114 -20.21 -15.91 14.25
N ASP A 115 -21.26 -15.25 13.76
CA ASP A 115 -21.79 -15.45 12.42
C ASP A 115 -21.83 -14.14 11.62
N VAL A 116 -20.83 -13.94 10.76
CA VAL A 116 -20.73 -12.76 9.90
C VAL A 116 -21.80 -12.71 8.82
N THR A 117 -22.47 -13.83 8.52
CA THR A 117 -23.52 -13.88 7.51
C THR A 117 -24.81 -13.20 7.96
N ALA A 118 -24.94 -12.96 9.26
CA ALA A 118 -26.09 -12.25 9.85
C ALA A 118 -26.08 -10.72 9.56
N PHE A 119 -24.93 -10.17 9.15
CA PHE A 119 -24.83 -8.73 8.86
C PHE A 119 -25.39 -8.37 7.49
N SER A 120 -26.10 -7.26 7.43
CA SER A 120 -26.46 -6.59 6.17
C SER A 120 -25.22 -6.02 5.48
N LYS A 121 -25.36 -5.68 4.19
CA LYS A 121 -24.29 -5.05 3.40
C LYS A 121 -23.84 -3.73 4.02
N GLU A 122 -24.78 -2.93 4.49
CA GLU A 122 -24.57 -1.64 5.14
C GLU A 122 -23.83 -1.79 6.47
N GLU A 123 -24.16 -2.81 7.26
CA GLU A 123 -23.49 -3.09 8.53
C GLU A 123 -22.03 -3.50 8.31
N ILE A 124 -21.75 -4.34 7.29
CA ILE A 124 -20.38 -4.72 6.94
C ILE A 124 -19.59 -3.48 6.54
N ILE A 125 -20.13 -2.65 5.64
CA ILE A 125 -19.46 -1.41 5.19
C ILE A 125 -19.20 -0.46 6.36
N ASN A 126 -20.18 -0.33 7.27
CA ASN A 126 -20.02 0.53 8.44
C ASN A 126 -18.96 -0.01 9.42
N LYS A 127 -18.91 -1.33 9.66
CA LYS A 127 -17.84 -1.95 10.48
C LYS A 127 -16.44 -1.67 9.88
N VAL A 128 -16.29 -1.81 8.56
CA VAL A 128 -15.04 -1.50 7.85
C VAL A 128 -14.67 -0.03 7.99
N LYS A 129 -15.64 0.89 7.88
CA LYS A 129 -15.47 2.33 8.07
C LYS A 129 -15.03 2.64 9.51
N GLU A 130 -15.81 2.17 10.48
CA GLU A 130 -15.55 2.44 11.90
C GLU A 130 -14.24 1.80 12.38
N ALA A 131 -13.80 0.68 11.83
CA ALA A 131 -12.51 0.09 12.14
C ALA A 131 -11.31 0.83 11.51
N GLY A 132 -11.56 1.84 10.70
CA GLY A 132 -10.49 2.64 10.09
C GLY A 132 -9.70 1.93 8.99
N VAL A 133 -10.32 0.99 8.28
CA VAL A 133 -9.68 0.24 7.19
C VAL A 133 -9.45 1.14 5.98
N VAL A 134 -8.23 1.14 5.48
CA VAL A 134 -7.81 1.86 4.27
C VAL A 134 -7.06 0.93 3.33
N GLY A 135 -6.89 1.34 2.07
CA GLY A 135 -6.10 0.58 1.11
C GLY A 135 -4.61 0.54 1.52
N MET A 136 -4.14 -0.60 2.01
CA MET A 136 -2.79 -0.74 2.58
C MET A 136 -1.70 -1.02 1.55
N GLY A 137 -2.05 -1.37 0.32
CA GLY A 137 -1.10 -1.59 -0.79
C GLY A 137 -0.69 -0.34 -1.56
N GLY A 138 -1.10 0.86 -1.13
CA GLY A 138 -0.84 2.09 -1.87
C GLY A 138 -1.17 3.36 -1.09
N ALA A 139 -1.91 4.29 -1.71
CA ALA A 139 -2.13 5.64 -1.21
C ALA A 139 -3.14 5.77 -0.03
N GLY A 140 -3.60 4.67 0.54
CA GLY A 140 -4.47 4.71 1.71
C GLY A 140 -5.89 5.18 1.42
N PHE A 141 -6.47 4.87 0.27
CA PHE A 141 -7.85 5.23 0.00
C PHE A 141 -8.81 4.50 0.96
N PRO A 142 -9.77 5.20 1.62
CA PRO A 142 -10.66 4.59 2.59
C PRO A 142 -11.48 3.44 1.98
N THR A 143 -11.39 2.24 2.56
CA THR A 143 -11.94 1.02 1.98
C THR A 143 -13.46 1.02 1.93
N HIS A 144 -14.15 1.60 2.94
CA HIS A 144 -15.60 1.73 2.92
C HIS A 144 -16.13 2.50 1.70
N VAL A 145 -15.36 3.47 1.17
CA VAL A 145 -15.73 4.21 -0.05
C VAL A 145 -15.62 3.31 -1.28
N LYS A 146 -14.60 2.46 -1.38
CA LYS A 146 -14.50 1.45 -2.44
C LYS A 146 -15.65 0.44 -2.40
N LEU A 147 -16.06 0.04 -1.19
CA LEU A 147 -17.15 -0.90 -0.99
C LEU A 147 -18.54 -0.28 -1.17
N SER A 148 -18.63 1.03 -1.43
CA SER A 148 -19.87 1.79 -1.68
C SER A 148 -19.87 2.41 -3.07
N PRO A 149 -19.70 1.65 -4.17
CA PRO A 149 -19.77 2.20 -5.51
C PRO A 149 -21.20 2.68 -5.83
N LYS A 150 -21.33 3.61 -6.79
CA LYS A 150 -22.63 4.14 -7.20
C LYS A 150 -23.59 3.09 -7.75
N GLU A 151 -23.04 2.06 -8.42
CA GLU A 151 -23.76 0.99 -9.09
C GLU A 151 -23.23 -0.38 -8.61
N PRO A 152 -23.54 -0.78 -7.36
CA PRO A 152 -22.99 -2.01 -6.77
C PRO A 152 -23.37 -3.28 -7.53
N GLU A 153 -24.50 -3.28 -8.24
CA GLU A 153 -24.97 -4.39 -9.08
C GLU A 153 -24.12 -4.63 -10.34
N LYS A 154 -23.26 -3.67 -10.71
CA LYS A 154 -22.30 -3.78 -11.84
C LYS A 154 -20.97 -4.38 -11.42
N ILE A 155 -20.72 -4.58 -10.14
CA ILE A 155 -19.47 -5.18 -9.68
C ILE A 155 -19.49 -6.68 -9.95
N GLU A 156 -18.54 -7.13 -10.79
CA GLU A 156 -18.39 -8.51 -11.21
C GLU A 156 -17.15 -9.17 -10.62
N TYR A 157 -16.13 -8.38 -10.23
CA TYR A 157 -14.87 -8.89 -9.74
C TYR A 157 -14.41 -8.16 -8.47
N ILE A 158 -14.10 -8.94 -7.43
CA ILE A 158 -13.33 -8.49 -6.27
C ILE A 158 -11.94 -9.08 -6.44
N ILE A 159 -10.94 -8.24 -6.70
CA ILE A 159 -9.58 -8.69 -6.98
C ILE A 159 -8.71 -8.47 -5.74
N ALA A 160 -8.27 -9.55 -5.12
CA ALA A 160 -7.21 -9.51 -4.13
C ALA A 160 -5.87 -9.30 -4.86
N ASN A 161 -5.25 -8.17 -4.62
CA ASN A 161 -3.91 -7.87 -5.11
C ASN A 161 -2.88 -8.61 -4.26
N CYS A 162 -2.53 -9.80 -4.72
CA CYS A 162 -1.54 -10.71 -4.14
C CYS A 162 -0.23 -10.72 -4.96
N ALA A 163 -0.04 -9.74 -5.83
CA ALA A 163 1.13 -9.69 -6.71
C ALA A 163 2.41 -9.38 -5.92
N GLU A 164 2.41 -8.33 -5.08
CA GLU A 164 3.60 -7.83 -4.37
C GLU A 164 4.80 -7.68 -5.31
N CYS A 165 4.57 -6.90 -6.40
CA CYS A 165 5.52 -6.75 -7.50
C CYS A 165 6.70 -5.81 -7.20
N GLU A 166 6.64 -5.01 -6.13
CA GLU A 166 7.78 -4.19 -5.69
C GLU A 166 8.94 -5.09 -5.28
N PRO A 167 10.17 -4.83 -5.75
CA PRO A 167 11.35 -5.56 -5.30
C PRO A 167 11.57 -5.44 -3.80
N TYR A 168 12.20 -6.45 -3.22
CA TYR A 168 12.57 -6.61 -1.82
C TYR A 168 11.41 -6.85 -0.84
N LEU A 169 10.17 -6.50 -1.17
CA LEU A 169 9.02 -6.64 -0.27
C LEU A 169 8.55 -8.10 -0.23
N THR A 170 8.24 -8.58 0.97
CA THR A 170 7.77 -9.95 1.24
C THR A 170 6.69 -10.03 2.32
N ALA A 171 6.17 -8.89 2.76
CA ALA A 171 5.14 -8.82 3.80
C ALA A 171 3.84 -9.51 3.37
N ASP A 172 3.33 -9.19 2.15
CA ASP A 172 2.12 -9.82 1.62
C ASP A 172 2.34 -11.31 1.33
N TYR A 173 3.53 -11.70 0.84
CA TYR A 173 3.91 -13.10 0.67
C TYR A 173 3.80 -13.87 1.98
N ARG A 174 4.39 -13.35 3.06
CA ARG A 174 4.31 -13.98 4.39
C ARG A 174 2.89 -14.02 4.93
N ARG A 175 2.11 -12.97 4.74
CA ARG A 175 0.69 -12.96 5.11
C ARG A 175 -0.12 -14.03 4.39
N MET A 176 0.12 -14.24 3.09
CA MET A 176 -0.53 -15.31 2.34
C MET A 176 -0.12 -16.71 2.81
N LEU A 177 1.08 -16.89 3.35
CA LEU A 177 1.53 -18.17 3.88
C LEU A 177 1.10 -18.42 5.33
N GLU A 178 1.10 -17.38 6.17
CA GLU A 178 0.87 -17.50 7.61
C GLU A 178 -0.58 -17.28 8.02
N ASN A 179 -1.32 -16.45 7.27
CA ASN A 179 -2.72 -16.11 7.56
C ASN A 179 -3.66 -16.28 6.33
N PRO A 180 -3.54 -17.33 5.52
CA PRO A 180 -4.34 -17.46 4.29
C PRO A 180 -5.83 -17.67 4.59
N GLU A 181 -6.17 -18.28 5.73
CA GLU A 181 -7.55 -18.48 6.17
C GLU A 181 -8.25 -17.14 6.46
N GLU A 182 -7.54 -16.19 7.08
CA GLU A 182 -8.05 -14.83 7.33
C GLU A 182 -8.26 -14.07 6.01
N LEU A 183 -7.34 -14.24 5.05
CA LEU A 183 -7.46 -13.64 3.72
C LEU A 183 -8.68 -14.18 2.96
N VAL A 184 -8.88 -15.49 2.95
CA VAL A 184 -10.06 -16.13 2.31
C VAL A 184 -11.34 -15.74 3.02
N ALA A 185 -11.36 -15.70 4.35
CA ALA A 185 -12.52 -15.27 5.13
C ALA A 185 -12.87 -13.79 4.89
N GLY A 186 -11.86 -12.92 4.79
CA GLY A 186 -12.05 -11.52 4.43
C GLY A 186 -12.64 -11.35 3.02
N MET A 187 -12.20 -12.15 2.04
CA MET A 187 -12.78 -12.19 0.71
C MET A 187 -14.26 -12.63 0.76
N LYS A 188 -14.61 -13.64 1.56
CA LYS A 188 -16.02 -14.09 1.77
C LYS A 188 -16.89 -12.95 2.30
N ILE A 189 -16.38 -12.16 3.25
CA ILE A 189 -17.09 -11.00 3.81
C ILE A 189 -17.36 -9.96 2.72
N ILE A 190 -16.36 -9.63 1.88
CA ILE A 190 -16.55 -8.67 0.78
C ILE A 190 -17.58 -9.19 -0.24
N LEU A 191 -17.55 -10.48 -0.55
CA LEU A 191 -18.49 -11.11 -1.49
C LEU A 191 -19.94 -11.13 -1.00
N GLN A 192 -20.21 -10.95 0.31
CA GLN A 192 -21.57 -10.74 0.82
C GLN A 192 -22.15 -9.38 0.42
N ILE A 193 -21.30 -8.39 0.17
CA ILE A 193 -21.75 -7.07 -0.27
C ILE A 193 -22.20 -7.10 -1.75
N PHE A 194 -21.56 -7.95 -2.58
CA PHE A 194 -21.71 -7.98 -4.03
C PHE A 194 -22.18 -9.36 -4.52
N ASP A 195 -23.47 -9.52 -4.74
CA ASP A 195 -24.12 -10.82 -5.00
C ASP A 195 -23.60 -11.51 -6.28
N LYS A 196 -23.24 -10.72 -7.31
CA LYS A 196 -22.81 -11.22 -8.62
C LYS A 196 -21.30 -11.37 -8.74
N ALA A 197 -20.54 -10.78 -7.83
CA ALA A 197 -19.08 -10.70 -7.95
C ALA A 197 -18.42 -12.06 -7.68
N LYS A 198 -17.28 -12.26 -8.37
CA LYS A 198 -16.32 -13.32 -8.09
C LYS A 198 -15.11 -12.74 -7.39
N GLY A 199 -14.58 -13.46 -6.39
CA GLY A 199 -13.32 -13.16 -5.73
C GLY A 199 -12.17 -13.77 -6.51
N VAL A 200 -11.16 -12.96 -6.87
CA VAL A 200 -10.00 -13.42 -7.64
C VAL A 200 -8.72 -13.05 -6.88
N PHE A 201 -7.94 -14.05 -6.52
CA PHE A 201 -6.61 -13.85 -5.92
C PHE A 201 -5.57 -13.79 -7.03
N GLY A 202 -5.10 -12.59 -7.36
CA GLY A 202 -4.08 -12.36 -8.40
C GLY A 202 -2.68 -12.51 -7.83
N VAL A 203 -2.03 -13.67 -8.02
CA VAL A 203 -0.75 -14.04 -7.40
C VAL A 203 0.32 -14.20 -8.46
N GLU A 204 1.48 -13.54 -8.31
CA GLU A 204 2.62 -13.74 -9.21
C GLU A 204 3.21 -15.16 -9.10
N ASN A 205 3.65 -15.72 -10.23
CA ASN A 205 4.13 -17.10 -10.32
C ASN A 205 5.49 -17.37 -9.65
N ASN A 206 6.14 -16.34 -9.09
CA ASN A 206 7.29 -16.50 -8.19
C ASN A 206 6.88 -16.91 -6.75
N LYS A 207 5.58 -17.10 -6.49
CA LYS A 207 4.99 -17.52 -5.21
C LYS A 207 4.14 -18.79 -5.37
N PRO A 208 4.75 -19.92 -5.86
CA PRO A 208 4.01 -21.15 -6.18
C PRO A 208 3.36 -21.80 -4.95
N ASP A 209 3.94 -21.65 -3.78
CA ASP A 209 3.45 -22.10 -2.49
C ASP A 209 2.18 -21.36 -2.06
N CYS A 210 2.14 -20.04 -2.20
CA CYS A 210 0.94 -19.24 -1.98
C CYS A 210 -0.19 -19.60 -2.95
N ILE A 211 0.14 -19.80 -4.24
CA ILE A 211 -0.83 -20.25 -5.25
C ILE A 211 -1.45 -21.57 -4.83
N ALA A 212 -0.63 -22.59 -4.50
CA ALA A 212 -1.12 -23.89 -4.10
C ALA A 212 -1.98 -23.84 -2.83
N LYS A 213 -1.55 -23.07 -1.82
CA LYS A 213 -2.28 -22.93 -0.56
C LYS A 213 -3.62 -22.25 -0.74
N LEU A 214 -3.69 -21.16 -1.49
CA LEU A 214 -4.94 -20.46 -1.79
C LEU A 214 -5.88 -21.31 -2.65
N GLN A 215 -5.36 -22.07 -3.64
CA GLN A 215 -6.15 -23.00 -4.44
C GLN A 215 -6.78 -24.08 -3.57
N GLU A 216 -6.05 -24.64 -2.61
CA GLU A 216 -6.59 -25.64 -1.68
C GLU A 216 -7.72 -25.05 -0.81
N LEU A 217 -7.53 -23.83 -0.28
CA LEU A 217 -8.53 -23.17 0.57
C LEU A 217 -9.78 -22.70 -0.19
N THR A 218 -9.67 -22.51 -1.51
CA THR A 218 -10.78 -22.01 -2.33
C THR A 218 -11.42 -23.08 -3.22
N LYS A 219 -10.98 -24.33 -3.16
CA LYS A 219 -11.43 -25.41 -4.05
C LYS A 219 -12.94 -25.65 -4.00
N ASP A 220 -13.56 -25.49 -2.83
CA ASP A 220 -14.99 -25.70 -2.60
C ASP A 220 -15.80 -24.38 -2.62
N GLU A 221 -15.18 -23.26 -3.03
CA GLU A 221 -15.78 -21.93 -3.05
C GLU A 221 -16.11 -21.51 -4.50
N PRO A 222 -17.35 -21.70 -4.97
CA PRO A 222 -17.69 -21.53 -6.39
C PRO A 222 -17.54 -20.09 -6.90
N ARG A 223 -17.48 -19.11 -5.98
CA ARG A 223 -17.30 -17.68 -6.30
C ARG A 223 -15.87 -17.20 -6.13
N MET A 224 -14.89 -18.10 -5.91
CA MET A 224 -13.50 -17.73 -5.72
C MET A 224 -12.59 -18.48 -6.67
N GLU A 225 -11.56 -17.81 -7.14
CA GLU A 225 -10.52 -18.41 -7.98
C GLU A 225 -9.14 -17.80 -7.71
N VAL A 226 -8.10 -18.58 -7.93
CA VAL A 226 -6.71 -18.11 -7.91
C VAL A 226 -6.25 -17.91 -9.36
N CYS A 227 -5.77 -16.72 -9.66
CA CYS A 227 -5.28 -16.32 -10.98
C CYS A 227 -3.75 -16.16 -10.95
N PRO A 228 -2.99 -17.15 -11.47
CA PRO A 228 -1.54 -17.01 -11.59
C PRO A 228 -1.16 -15.92 -12.60
N LEU A 229 -0.31 -15.00 -12.18
CA LEU A 229 0.16 -13.85 -12.96
C LEU A 229 1.64 -14.00 -13.30
N GLN A 230 2.06 -13.42 -14.40
CA GLN A 230 3.48 -13.35 -14.75
C GLN A 230 4.20 -12.42 -13.77
N THR A 231 5.30 -12.88 -13.17
CA THR A 231 6.17 -12.05 -12.35
C THR A 231 6.83 -10.99 -13.20
N LYS A 232 6.45 -9.74 -12.98
CA LYS A 232 7.07 -8.53 -13.53
C LYS A 232 6.52 -7.26 -12.86
N TYR A 233 7.23 -6.18 -12.99
CA TYR A 233 6.83 -4.89 -12.42
C TYR A 233 6.24 -3.96 -13.49
N PRO A 234 5.09 -3.27 -13.27
CA PRO A 234 4.26 -3.25 -12.06
C PRO A 234 2.98 -4.13 -12.17
N GLN A 235 3.10 -5.45 -12.04
CA GLN A 235 1.97 -6.40 -12.13
C GLN A 235 0.88 -6.11 -11.08
N GLY A 236 1.27 -5.62 -9.87
CA GLY A 236 0.36 -5.19 -8.81
C GLY A 236 -0.22 -3.79 -8.99
N GLY A 237 0.14 -3.06 -10.04
CA GLY A 237 -0.51 -1.80 -10.38
C GLY A 237 -1.99 -2.03 -10.65
N GLU A 238 -2.88 -1.22 -10.04
CA GLU A 238 -4.34 -1.45 -10.07
C GLU A 238 -4.88 -1.64 -11.50
N ARG A 239 -4.47 -0.77 -12.45
CA ARG A 239 -4.89 -0.86 -13.86
C ARG A 239 -4.34 -2.10 -14.55
N GLN A 240 -3.06 -2.42 -14.31
CA GLN A 240 -2.37 -3.58 -14.88
C GLN A 240 -2.97 -4.87 -14.36
N LEU A 241 -3.31 -4.92 -13.08
CA LEU A 241 -3.93 -6.07 -12.44
C LEU A 241 -5.36 -6.30 -12.97
N ILE A 242 -6.18 -5.24 -13.05
CA ILE A 242 -7.53 -5.32 -13.64
C ILE A 242 -7.42 -5.86 -15.07
N TYR A 243 -6.52 -5.31 -15.89
CA TYR A 243 -6.33 -5.77 -17.26
C TYR A 243 -5.87 -7.23 -17.34
N ALA A 244 -4.89 -7.61 -16.53
CA ALA A 244 -4.37 -8.98 -16.51
C ALA A 244 -5.45 -9.99 -16.11
N VAL A 245 -6.27 -9.68 -15.11
CA VAL A 245 -7.32 -10.59 -14.60
C VAL A 245 -8.52 -10.64 -15.54
N THR A 246 -9.02 -9.48 -15.99
CA THR A 246 -10.34 -9.35 -16.64
C THR A 246 -10.26 -9.03 -18.14
N GLY A 247 -9.13 -8.55 -18.66
CA GLY A 247 -9.00 -7.99 -19.99
C GLY A 247 -9.57 -6.57 -20.15
N ARG A 248 -10.13 -5.98 -19.10
CA ARG A 248 -10.72 -4.63 -19.10
C ARG A 248 -9.64 -3.58 -18.85
N ALA A 249 -9.71 -2.46 -19.58
CA ALA A 249 -8.80 -1.33 -19.41
C ALA A 249 -9.53 -0.14 -18.78
N ILE A 250 -8.85 0.56 -17.88
CA ILE A 250 -9.31 1.82 -17.29
C ILE A 250 -8.29 2.93 -17.48
N ASN A 251 -8.72 4.18 -17.51
CA ASN A 251 -7.88 5.36 -17.65
C ASN A 251 -7.93 6.26 -16.39
N SER A 252 -7.25 7.42 -16.43
CA SER A 252 -7.16 8.33 -15.28
C SER A 252 -8.49 8.98 -14.85
N LYS A 253 -9.53 8.89 -15.66
CA LYS A 253 -10.88 9.44 -15.38
C LYS A 253 -11.85 8.38 -14.89
N MET A 254 -11.44 7.11 -14.91
CA MET A 254 -12.24 5.95 -14.50
C MET A 254 -11.78 5.45 -13.14
N LEU A 255 -12.72 4.93 -12.37
CA LEU A 255 -12.47 4.14 -11.18
C LEU A 255 -12.50 2.64 -11.52
N PRO A 256 -11.90 1.75 -10.73
CA PRO A 256 -12.04 0.30 -10.89
C PRO A 256 -13.49 -0.16 -10.98
N ALA A 257 -14.40 0.47 -10.23
CA ALA A 257 -15.83 0.18 -10.26
C ALA A 257 -16.48 0.43 -11.64
N ASP A 258 -15.98 1.39 -12.43
CA ASP A 258 -16.46 1.65 -13.80
C ASP A 258 -16.13 0.48 -14.74
N ALA A 259 -15.14 -0.33 -14.40
CA ALA A 259 -14.81 -1.59 -15.06
C ALA A 259 -15.43 -2.82 -14.37
N GLY A 260 -16.35 -2.61 -13.43
CA GLY A 260 -16.97 -3.69 -12.66
C GLY A 260 -16.03 -4.38 -11.69
N CYS A 261 -14.99 -3.70 -11.21
CA CYS A 261 -13.95 -4.26 -10.36
C CYS A 261 -13.80 -3.48 -9.04
N ILE A 262 -13.47 -4.20 -7.97
CA ILE A 262 -12.90 -3.65 -6.75
C ILE A 262 -11.55 -4.34 -6.55
N VAL A 263 -10.52 -3.56 -6.21
CA VAL A 263 -9.17 -4.08 -5.98
C VAL A 263 -8.73 -3.73 -4.57
N ASP A 264 -8.40 -4.72 -3.78
CA ASP A 264 -7.84 -4.55 -2.43
C ASP A 264 -6.59 -5.42 -2.23
N ASN A 265 -5.63 -4.88 -1.48
CA ASN A 265 -4.40 -5.58 -1.11
C ASN A 265 -4.65 -6.65 -0.04
N VAL A 266 -3.75 -7.64 0.09
CA VAL A 266 -3.78 -8.72 1.07
C VAL A 266 -4.06 -8.21 2.49
N GLU A 267 -3.27 -7.25 2.99
CA GLU A 267 -3.43 -6.67 4.33
C GLU A 267 -4.79 -5.96 4.49
N THR A 268 -5.28 -5.29 3.44
CA THR A 268 -6.61 -4.64 3.49
C THR A 268 -7.72 -5.66 3.69
N ILE A 269 -7.68 -6.78 2.97
CA ILE A 269 -8.69 -7.84 3.08
C ILE A 269 -8.64 -8.51 4.45
N ILE A 270 -7.44 -8.76 4.99
CA ILE A 270 -7.26 -9.28 6.36
C ILE A 270 -7.77 -8.25 7.39
N ALA A 271 -7.53 -6.95 7.18
CA ALA A 271 -8.07 -5.91 8.05
C ALA A 271 -9.61 -5.85 8.01
N ILE A 272 -10.24 -6.12 6.85
CA ILE A 272 -11.70 -6.27 6.77
C ILE A 272 -12.18 -7.46 7.61
N TYR A 273 -11.49 -8.61 7.52
CA TYR A 273 -11.79 -9.76 8.39
C TYR A 273 -11.69 -9.39 9.87
N ASN A 274 -10.60 -8.75 10.28
CA ASN A 274 -10.40 -8.33 11.66
C ASN A 274 -11.51 -7.36 12.14
N ALA A 275 -11.90 -6.41 11.29
CA ALA A 275 -12.95 -5.44 11.59
C ALA A 275 -14.33 -6.08 11.75
N VAL A 276 -14.71 -6.97 10.84
CA VAL A 276 -16.07 -7.53 10.79
C VAL A 276 -16.22 -8.75 11.70
N LYS A 277 -15.24 -9.67 11.68
CA LYS A 277 -15.28 -10.92 12.45
C LYS A 277 -14.82 -10.73 13.89
N LEU A 278 -13.72 -9.99 14.10
CA LEU A 278 -13.12 -9.84 15.42
C LEU A 278 -13.49 -8.52 16.14
N GLY A 279 -14.15 -7.58 15.45
CA GLY A 279 -14.46 -6.26 15.98
C GLY A 279 -13.23 -5.39 16.24
N LYS A 280 -12.05 -5.75 15.68
CA LYS A 280 -10.79 -5.07 15.92
C LYS A 280 -10.53 -3.97 14.89
N PRO A 281 -10.22 -2.73 15.34
CA PRO A 281 -9.82 -1.66 14.44
C PRO A 281 -8.39 -1.86 13.92
N VAL A 282 -8.02 -1.07 12.92
CA VAL A 282 -6.66 -1.09 12.36
C VAL A 282 -5.67 -0.45 13.34
N MET A 283 -4.88 -1.28 14.00
CA MET A 283 -3.86 -0.89 15.00
C MET A 283 -2.46 -1.32 14.61
N ASN A 284 -2.34 -2.34 13.79
CA ASN A 284 -1.07 -2.94 13.41
C ASN A 284 -1.03 -3.26 11.91
N ARG A 285 0.15 -3.60 11.45
CA ARG A 285 0.41 -3.99 10.08
C ARG A 285 1.70 -4.81 9.99
N VAL A 286 1.82 -5.66 8.96
CA VAL A 286 3.09 -6.30 8.62
C VAL A 286 3.87 -5.44 7.62
N SER A 287 5.17 -5.32 7.85
CA SER A 287 6.11 -4.59 7.00
C SER A 287 7.40 -5.37 6.82
N THR A 288 8.00 -5.26 5.64
CA THR A 288 9.32 -5.83 5.38
C THR A 288 10.41 -4.81 5.71
N ILE A 289 11.31 -5.14 6.63
CA ILE A 289 12.53 -4.36 6.92
C ILE A 289 13.68 -5.09 6.25
N THR A 290 14.30 -4.49 5.23
CA THR A 290 15.18 -5.22 4.32
C THR A 290 16.24 -4.33 3.67
N GLY A 291 17.05 -4.93 2.84
CA GLY A 291 18.17 -4.30 2.16
C GLY A 291 19.50 -4.83 2.65
N ASP A 292 20.53 -4.58 1.86
CA ASP A 292 21.87 -5.07 2.11
C ASP A 292 22.61 -4.33 3.25
N ALA A 293 22.06 -3.22 3.75
CA ALA A 293 22.57 -2.53 4.94
C ALA A 293 21.99 -3.08 6.25
N VAL A 294 20.85 -3.78 6.23
CA VAL A 294 20.17 -4.31 7.43
C VAL A 294 20.88 -5.58 7.92
N ALA A 295 21.03 -5.72 9.23
CA ALA A 295 21.73 -6.88 9.82
C ALA A 295 20.92 -8.17 9.63
N ASN A 296 19.64 -8.17 9.99
CA ASN A 296 18.74 -9.31 9.90
C ASN A 296 17.44 -8.92 9.18
N PRO A 297 17.44 -8.86 7.83
CA PRO A 297 16.22 -8.59 7.08
C PRO A 297 15.09 -9.56 7.44
N GLY A 298 13.83 -9.05 7.49
CA GLY A 298 12.70 -9.88 7.87
C GLY A 298 11.36 -9.15 7.73
N ASN A 299 10.31 -9.84 8.17
CA ASN A 299 8.94 -9.34 8.14
C ASN A 299 8.46 -9.14 9.57
N PHE A 300 7.95 -7.96 9.86
CA PHE A 300 7.62 -7.54 11.22
C PHE A 300 6.17 -7.06 11.32
N LEU A 301 5.42 -7.66 12.23
CA LEU A 301 4.14 -7.10 12.68
C LEU A 301 4.47 -5.97 13.64
N TYR A 302 4.18 -4.76 13.26
CA TYR A 302 4.39 -3.56 14.07
C TYR A 302 3.06 -2.86 14.39
N TYR A 303 3.07 -2.02 15.41
CA TYR A 303 1.96 -1.18 15.81
C TYR A 303 2.08 0.19 15.19
N ILE A 304 0.99 0.67 14.55
CA ILE A 304 0.96 1.96 13.84
C ILE A 304 1.35 3.08 14.79
N GLY A 305 2.24 3.96 14.33
CA GLY A 305 2.83 5.02 15.13
C GLY A 305 4.22 4.70 15.69
N THR A 306 4.65 3.43 15.61
CA THR A 306 6.01 3.02 15.96
C THR A 306 7.04 3.74 15.11
N ASN A 307 8.12 4.20 15.71
CA ASN A 307 9.22 4.84 14.99
C ASN A 307 9.98 3.83 14.13
N TYR A 308 10.39 4.20 12.92
CA TYR A 308 11.17 3.32 12.05
C TYR A 308 12.51 2.89 12.67
N ALA A 309 13.10 3.71 13.55
CA ALA A 309 14.31 3.34 14.27
C ALA A 309 14.13 2.08 15.12
N GLU A 310 12.97 1.92 15.77
CA GLU A 310 12.66 0.71 16.57
C GLU A 310 12.52 -0.53 15.68
N LEU A 311 11.97 -0.39 14.48
CA LEU A 311 11.88 -1.51 13.53
C LEU A 311 13.25 -1.93 13.00
N VAL A 312 14.15 -0.96 12.78
CA VAL A 312 15.55 -1.25 12.43
C VAL A 312 16.27 -1.95 13.58
N GLU A 313 16.05 -1.49 14.83
CA GLU A 313 16.59 -2.17 16.03
C GLU A 313 16.08 -3.62 16.13
N ALA A 314 14.78 -3.86 15.90
CA ALA A 314 14.20 -5.19 15.88
C ALA A 314 14.79 -6.11 14.78
N ALA A 315 15.23 -5.50 13.67
CA ALA A 315 15.97 -6.17 12.60
C ALA A 315 17.49 -6.30 12.87
N GLY A 316 17.93 -6.08 14.12
CA GLY A 316 19.32 -6.18 14.55
C GLY A 316 20.20 -4.99 14.21
N GLY A 317 19.61 -3.88 13.81
CA GLY A 317 20.34 -2.67 13.41
C GLY A 317 20.94 -2.74 12.00
N PHE A 318 21.90 -1.90 11.74
CA PHE A 318 22.65 -1.88 10.49
C PHE A 318 23.98 -2.62 10.63
N LYS A 319 24.32 -3.46 9.65
CA LYS A 319 25.68 -4.04 9.54
C LYS A 319 26.66 -3.09 8.84
N VAL A 320 26.13 -2.15 8.02
CA VAL A 320 26.85 -1.02 7.44
C VAL A 320 25.92 0.19 7.43
N GLN A 321 26.48 1.41 7.52
CA GLN A 321 25.68 2.63 7.45
C GLN A 321 25.04 2.73 6.05
N PRO A 322 23.70 2.82 5.93
CA PRO A 322 23.06 2.92 4.64
C PRO A 322 23.31 4.28 3.98
N GLU A 323 23.61 4.28 2.68
CA GLU A 323 23.64 5.49 1.86
C GLU A 323 22.24 5.92 1.45
N LYS A 324 21.30 4.96 1.42
CA LYS A 324 19.89 5.22 1.05
C LYS A 324 18.92 4.46 1.92
N ILE A 325 17.91 5.19 2.43
CA ILE A 325 16.78 4.65 3.19
C ILE A 325 15.50 5.00 2.43
N ILE A 326 14.63 4.02 2.20
CA ILE A 326 13.39 4.18 1.43
C ILE A 326 12.22 3.62 2.25
N SER A 327 11.20 4.44 2.51
CA SER A 327 9.90 3.97 2.96
C SER A 327 9.13 3.45 1.75
N GLY A 328 8.84 2.17 1.70
CA GLY A 328 8.33 1.45 0.53
C GLY A 328 9.41 0.71 -0.24
N GLY A 329 9.10 0.29 -1.48
CA GLY A 329 10.04 -0.37 -2.37
C GLY A 329 10.88 0.61 -3.21
N PRO A 330 11.85 0.11 -3.98
CA PRO A 330 12.79 0.95 -4.73
C PRO A 330 12.16 1.67 -5.93
N MET A 331 10.98 1.21 -6.40
CA MET A 331 10.36 1.72 -7.62
C MET A 331 9.39 2.89 -7.34
N MET A 332 8.59 2.81 -6.28
CA MET A 332 7.57 3.81 -5.93
C MET A 332 7.72 4.40 -4.52
N GLY A 333 8.64 3.92 -3.71
CA GLY A 333 8.87 4.39 -2.34
C GLY A 333 9.45 5.82 -2.27
N PHE A 334 9.52 6.34 -1.04
CA PHE A 334 10.04 7.68 -0.74
C PHE A 334 11.38 7.57 -0.02
N SER A 335 12.42 8.21 -0.55
CA SER A 335 13.69 8.31 0.16
C SER A 335 13.55 9.17 1.42
N MET A 336 14.06 8.65 2.53
CA MET A 336 14.05 9.32 3.83
C MET A 336 15.48 9.70 4.23
N PHE A 337 15.63 10.78 4.99
CA PHE A 337 16.90 11.23 5.53
C PHE A 337 17.03 10.98 7.03
N SER A 338 15.98 10.46 7.67
CA SER A 338 15.91 10.16 9.10
C SER A 338 15.06 8.92 9.33
N LEU A 339 15.37 8.18 10.38
CA LEU A 339 14.53 7.09 10.91
C LEU A 339 13.59 7.58 12.02
N ASP A 340 13.75 8.82 12.50
CA ASP A 340 12.82 9.44 13.45
C ASP A 340 11.52 9.87 12.74
N ILE A 341 10.82 8.89 12.25
CA ILE A 341 9.59 9.03 11.46
C ILE A 341 8.64 7.90 11.88
N PRO A 342 7.37 8.22 12.19
CA PRO A 342 6.40 7.20 12.58
C PRO A 342 5.95 6.37 11.37
N THR A 343 5.67 5.10 11.64
CA THR A 343 4.93 4.25 10.72
C THR A 343 3.45 4.65 10.69
N THR A 344 2.81 4.39 9.56
CA THR A 344 1.39 4.69 9.34
C THR A 344 0.64 3.46 8.81
N LYS A 345 -0.67 3.59 8.60
CA LYS A 345 -1.50 2.54 7.96
C LYS A 345 -0.98 2.13 6.57
N THR A 346 -0.20 2.98 5.90
CA THR A 346 0.30 2.76 4.54
C THR A 346 1.77 2.36 4.47
N SER A 347 2.48 2.24 5.60
CA SER A 347 3.89 1.86 5.64
C SER A 347 4.07 0.37 5.33
N SER A 348 4.48 0.03 4.10
CA SER A 348 4.58 -1.36 3.62
C SER A 348 5.96 -1.97 3.83
N SER A 349 7.01 -1.16 3.83
CA SER A 349 8.39 -1.62 4.01
C SER A 349 9.35 -0.49 4.36
N LEU A 350 10.52 -0.87 4.85
CA LEU A 350 11.71 -0.04 4.94
C LEU A 350 12.84 -0.74 4.21
N LEU A 351 13.35 -0.14 3.14
CA LEU A 351 14.49 -0.62 2.37
C LEU A 351 15.72 0.24 2.66
N CYS A 352 16.78 -0.40 3.16
CA CYS A 352 18.04 0.27 3.50
C CYS A 352 19.16 -0.30 2.64
N LEU A 353 19.69 0.53 1.74
CA LEU A 353 20.74 0.14 0.79
C LEU A 353 22.09 0.67 1.26
N ALA A 354 23.10 -0.21 1.22
CA ALA A 354 24.48 0.13 1.54
C ALA A 354 25.07 1.15 0.55
N GLU A 355 24.63 1.08 -0.73
CA GLU A 355 25.05 2.00 -1.78
C GLU A 355 23.85 2.62 -2.50
N ASP A 356 23.94 3.92 -2.84
CA ASP A 356 22.97 4.60 -3.71
C ASP A 356 23.50 4.67 -5.15
N GLU A 357 23.36 3.57 -5.88
CA GLU A 357 23.76 3.48 -7.30
C GLU A 357 23.07 4.53 -8.18
N VAL A 358 21.85 4.94 -7.81
CA VAL A 358 21.09 5.95 -8.58
C VAL A 358 21.69 7.34 -8.40
N ALA A 359 22.13 7.69 -7.18
CA ALA A 359 22.79 8.96 -6.92
C ALA A 359 24.21 9.02 -7.55
N LYS A 360 24.88 7.86 -7.65
CA LYS A 360 26.21 7.76 -8.29
C LYS A 360 26.16 7.80 -9.82
N ALA A 361 24.97 7.52 -10.42
CA ALA A 361 24.84 7.47 -11.86
C ALA A 361 24.76 8.88 -12.49
N GLU A 362 25.60 9.16 -13.49
CA GLU A 362 25.57 10.42 -14.25
C GLU A 362 24.59 10.31 -15.43
N PRO A 363 23.52 11.13 -15.46
CA PRO A 363 22.61 11.15 -16.60
C PRO A 363 23.26 11.68 -17.85
N SER A 364 23.04 11.03 -18.99
CA SER A 364 23.47 11.50 -20.31
C SER A 364 22.28 11.93 -21.20
N PRO A 365 22.53 12.63 -22.31
CA PRO A 365 21.48 12.98 -23.27
C PRO A 365 20.73 11.76 -23.79
N CYS A 366 19.46 11.96 -24.16
CA CYS A 366 18.62 10.89 -24.69
C CYS A 366 19.18 10.38 -26.04
N ILE A 367 19.40 9.07 -26.12
CA ILE A 367 19.89 8.40 -27.35
C ILE A 367 18.77 7.89 -28.26
N ASN A 368 17.52 8.22 -27.97
CA ASN A 368 16.31 7.84 -28.72
C ASN A 368 16.12 6.30 -28.93
N CYS A 369 16.55 5.47 -27.99
CA CYS A 369 16.52 4.00 -28.12
C CYS A 369 15.13 3.37 -27.96
N GLY A 370 14.09 4.09 -27.52
CA GLY A 370 12.71 3.59 -27.37
C GLY A 370 12.44 2.74 -26.12
N ARG A 371 13.44 2.27 -25.37
CA ARG A 371 13.25 1.36 -24.21
C ARG A 371 12.25 1.86 -23.17
N CYS A 372 12.20 3.18 -22.91
CA CYS A 372 11.22 3.76 -21.99
C CYS A 372 9.77 3.65 -22.49
N VAL A 373 9.56 3.63 -23.83
CA VAL A 373 8.23 3.43 -24.45
C VAL A 373 7.81 1.98 -24.31
N GLU A 374 8.71 1.04 -24.62
CA GLU A 374 8.47 -0.40 -24.49
C GLU A 374 8.17 -0.81 -23.04
N ALA A 375 8.87 -0.20 -22.06
CA ALA A 375 8.69 -0.45 -20.65
C ALA A 375 7.41 0.19 -20.06
N CYS A 376 6.81 1.17 -20.74
CA CYS A 376 5.66 1.89 -20.19
C CYS A 376 4.39 1.03 -20.17
N PRO A 377 3.82 0.72 -18.98
CA PRO A 377 2.59 -0.07 -18.89
C PRO A 377 1.35 0.67 -19.42
N GLU A 378 1.39 2.01 -19.43
CA GLU A 378 0.33 2.87 -20.00
C GLU A 378 0.59 3.22 -21.47
N GLN A 379 1.63 2.64 -22.11
CA GLN A 379 1.99 2.83 -23.51
C GLN A 379 2.20 4.31 -23.91
N LEU A 380 2.68 5.11 -22.96
CA LEU A 380 3.04 6.51 -23.18
C LEU A 380 4.40 6.64 -23.87
N VAL A 381 4.80 7.88 -24.19
CA VAL A 381 6.15 8.22 -24.70
C VAL A 381 6.93 8.99 -23.61
N PRO A 382 7.50 8.29 -22.59
CA PRO A 382 8.08 8.95 -21.43
C PRO A 382 9.23 9.91 -21.74
N SER A 383 10.05 9.61 -22.75
CA SER A 383 11.14 10.51 -23.17
C SER A 383 10.61 11.87 -23.65
N ARG A 384 9.46 11.90 -24.32
CA ARG A 384 8.83 13.13 -24.81
C ARG A 384 8.11 13.86 -23.67
N LEU A 385 7.38 13.12 -22.83
CA LEU A 385 6.71 13.70 -21.65
C LEU A 385 7.70 14.34 -20.68
N ALA A 386 8.82 13.68 -20.40
CA ALA A 386 9.88 14.23 -19.57
C ALA A 386 10.49 15.50 -20.19
N LYS A 387 10.73 15.54 -21.52
CA LYS A 387 11.19 16.73 -22.20
C LYS A 387 10.22 17.90 -22.07
N MET A 388 8.91 17.65 -22.20
CA MET A 388 7.86 18.66 -21.98
C MET A 388 7.87 19.15 -20.53
N ALA A 389 8.02 18.24 -19.59
CA ALA A 389 8.10 18.56 -18.17
C ALA A 389 9.33 19.43 -17.85
N ASP A 390 10.51 19.05 -18.35
CA ASP A 390 11.77 19.78 -18.15
C ASP A 390 11.72 21.20 -18.73
N HIS A 391 10.87 21.45 -19.73
CA HIS A 391 10.67 22.76 -20.37
C HIS A 391 9.41 23.51 -19.88
N GLY A 392 8.65 22.97 -18.94
CA GLY A 392 7.47 23.61 -18.39
C GLY A 392 6.26 23.69 -19.33
N VAL A 393 6.18 22.85 -20.37
CA VAL A 393 5.15 22.90 -21.43
C VAL A 393 3.94 22.06 -21.03
N ALA A 394 3.10 22.59 -20.13
CA ALA A 394 1.98 21.88 -19.49
C ALA A 394 0.88 21.48 -20.49
N ASP A 395 0.49 22.37 -21.41
CA ASP A 395 -0.60 22.10 -22.37
C ASP A 395 -0.25 20.94 -23.32
N GLU A 396 0.99 20.90 -23.83
CA GLU A 396 1.45 19.80 -24.65
C GLU A 396 1.59 18.52 -23.85
N PHE A 397 2.05 18.59 -22.58
CA PHE A 397 2.10 17.45 -21.68
C PHE A 397 0.72 16.80 -21.50
N GLU A 398 -0.34 17.58 -21.36
CA GLU A 398 -1.71 17.06 -21.29
C GLU A 398 -2.17 16.46 -22.62
N LYS A 399 -1.94 17.13 -23.74
CA LYS A 399 -2.28 16.62 -25.08
C LYS A 399 -1.59 15.27 -25.39
N TRP A 400 -0.39 15.06 -24.84
CA TRP A 400 0.35 13.81 -24.94
C TRP A 400 0.03 12.81 -23.85
N HIS A 401 -1.13 12.98 -23.21
CA HIS A 401 -1.66 12.09 -22.18
C HIS A 401 -0.76 11.92 -20.95
N GLY A 402 0.02 12.96 -20.57
CA GLY A 402 0.91 12.90 -19.42
C GLY A 402 0.19 12.60 -18.09
N LEU A 403 -1.10 12.95 -17.99
CA LEU A 403 -1.93 12.65 -16.81
C LEU A 403 -2.24 11.15 -16.65
N GLU A 404 -2.13 10.34 -17.71
CA GLU A 404 -2.31 8.88 -17.64
C GLU A 404 -1.12 8.17 -16.97
N CYS A 405 0.01 8.85 -16.77
CA CYS A 405 1.17 8.26 -16.10
C CYS A 405 0.81 7.80 -14.68
N ILE A 406 1.07 6.51 -14.37
CA ILE A 406 0.86 5.90 -13.04
C ILE A 406 2.07 6.04 -12.12
N GLU A 407 3.11 6.78 -12.54
CA GLU A 407 4.31 7.11 -11.75
C GLU A 407 5.13 5.89 -11.29
N CYS A 408 5.01 4.76 -11.99
CA CYS A 408 5.61 3.47 -11.61
C CYS A 408 7.15 3.39 -11.72
N GLY A 409 7.83 4.34 -12.35
CA GLY A 409 9.29 4.34 -12.46
C GLY A 409 9.88 3.43 -13.56
N SER A 410 9.11 2.54 -14.21
CA SER A 410 9.60 1.59 -15.22
C SER A 410 10.41 2.27 -16.35
N CYS A 411 10.02 3.46 -16.77
CA CYS A 411 10.72 4.21 -17.82
C CYS A 411 12.11 4.72 -17.38
N SER A 412 12.25 5.16 -16.13
CA SER A 412 13.55 5.54 -15.55
C SER A 412 14.45 4.33 -15.38
N PHE A 413 13.91 3.22 -14.87
CA PHE A 413 14.62 1.96 -14.70
C PHE A 413 15.18 1.45 -16.05
N ALA A 414 14.36 1.45 -17.12
CA ALA A 414 14.76 0.96 -18.43
C ALA A 414 15.71 1.92 -19.19
N CYS A 415 15.92 3.16 -18.70
CA CYS A 415 16.68 4.17 -19.43
C CYS A 415 18.20 3.93 -19.35
N PRO A 416 18.89 3.58 -20.45
CA PRO A 416 20.34 3.37 -20.44
C PRO A 416 21.12 4.68 -20.24
N ALA A 417 20.49 5.83 -20.53
CA ALA A 417 21.04 7.16 -20.29
C ALA A 417 20.82 7.66 -18.84
N LYS A 418 20.34 6.82 -17.94
CA LYS A 418 20.11 7.09 -16.51
C LYS A 418 19.29 8.36 -16.23
N ARG A 419 18.36 8.71 -17.14
CA ARG A 419 17.52 9.92 -17.01
C ARG A 419 16.40 9.70 -15.99
N GLN A 420 16.12 10.72 -15.20
CA GLN A 420 15.07 10.75 -14.17
C GLN A 420 13.66 11.00 -14.78
N LEU A 421 13.27 10.19 -15.79
CA LEU A 421 12.06 10.41 -16.59
C LEU A 421 10.79 10.42 -15.72
N ALA A 422 10.65 9.46 -14.83
CA ALA A 422 9.49 9.34 -13.95
C ALA A 422 9.37 10.56 -13.02
N GLN A 423 10.50 11.07 -12.49
CA GLN A 423 10.51 12.23 -11.59
C GLN A 423 10.05 13.50 -12.32
N SER A 424 10.57 13.77 -13.52
CA SER A 424 10.14 14.92 -14.34
C SER A 424 8.64 14.85 -14.64
N ILE A 425 8.15 13.68 -15.07
CA ILE A 425 6.73 13.47 -15.41
C ILE A 425 5.85 13.65 -14.16
N LYS A 426 6.22 13.08 -13.02
CA LYS A 426 5.51 13.21 -11.74
C LYS A 426 5.40 14.66 -11.29
N THR A 427 6.50 15.40 -11.38
CA THR A 427 6.52 16.84 -11.02
C THR A 427 5.56 17.64 -11.89
N MET A 428 5.60 17.48 -13.22
CA MET A 428 4.70 18.17 -14.13
C MET A 428 3.24 17.78 -13.90
N LYS A 429 2.96 16.48 -13.73
CA LYS A 429 1.62 16.00 -13.43
C LYS A 429 1.05 16.65 -12.17
N LYS A 430 1.83 16.74 -11.09
CA LYS A 430 1.44 17.41 -9.85
C LYS A 430 1.11 18.89 -10.07
N GLN A 431 1.92 19.61 -10.86
CA GLN A 431 1.70 21.03 -11.20
C GLN A 431 0.42 21.22 -11.99
N VAL A 432 0.19 20.40 -13.03
CA VAL A 432 -1.03 20.46 -13.86
C VAL A 432 -2.28 20.20 -13.02
N LEU A 433 -2.26 19.16 -12.17
CA LEU A 433 -3.39 18.85 -11.29
C LEU A 433 -3.66 19.96 -10.25
N ALA A 434 -2.60 20.57 -9.70
CA ALA A 434 -2.73 21.71 -8.79
C ALA A 434 -3.34 22.95 -9.47
N ALA A 435 -2.94 23.22 -10.71
CA ALA A 435 -3.50 24.32 -11.49
C ALA A 435 -4.99 24.11 -11.81
N LYS A 436 -5.41 22.87 -12.09
CA LYS A 436 -6.83 22.54 -12.33
C LYS A 436 -7.72 22.67 -11.09
N ARG A 437 -7.18 22.42 -9.90
CA ARG A 437 -7.92 22.58 -8.63
C ARG A 437 -8.15 24.04 -8.24
N LYS A 438 -7.37 24.97 -8.78
CA LYS A 438 -7.47 26.41 -8.52
C LYS A 438 -8.46 27.13 -9.47
N LYS A 439 -8.85 26.47 -10.55
CA LYS A 439 -9.91 26.90 -11.49
C LYS A 439 -11.27 26.34 -11.06
#